data_f035792ff5ce19100653c6af16eb51bf
#
_entry.id   f035792ff5ce19100653c6af16eb51bf
#
_cell.length_a   1.000
_cell.length_b   1.000
_cell.length_c   1.000
_cell.angle_alpha   90.00
_cell.angle_beta   90.00
_cell.angle_gamma   90.00
#
_symmetry.space_group_name_H-M   'P 1'
#
loop_
_entity.id
_entity.type
_entity.pdbx_description
1 polymer ?
#
loop_
_entity_poly.entity_id
_entity_poly.type
_entity_poly.pdbx_seq_one_letter_code
_entity_poly.pdbx_strand_id
1 'polypeptide(L)'
;MDKKEFEKEIKKCFKNVNQKFFDQIETYKLFLQEKNEQFNLTNLSDEKIVYAKYFYESLIPYSEIDFSNCKNVLDIGSGSGIPGILLKLIHPNIKLQIIEATGKKLEFMKQLVQKLGLDGVI
;
A
#
# COMPACT_ATOMS: atom_id res chain seq x y z
N MET A 1 -15.56 6.63 2.17
CA MET A 1 -15.15 5.65 3.19
C MET A 1 -14.21 6.34 4.17
N ASP A 2 -14.62 6.40 5.41
CA ASP A 2 -13.75 6.95 6.45
C ASP A 2 -12.83 5.86 7.03
N LYS A 3 -11.98 6.25 7.98
CA LYS A 3 -11.01 5.34 8.58
C LYS A 3 -11.68 4.14 9.25
N LYS A 4 -12.77 4.37 9.99
CA LYS A 4 -13.48 3.30 10.69
C LYS A 4 -14.11 2.29 9.74
N GLU A 5 -14.73 2.78 8.69
CA GLU A 5 -15.31 1.93 7.65
C GLU A 5 -14.22 1.12 6.95
N PHE A 6 -13.10 1.76 6.63
CA PHE A 6 -11.96 1.09 6.01
C PHE A 6 -11.46 -0.06 6.88
N GLU A 7 -11.21 0.22 8.17
CA GLU A 7 -10.74 -0.81 9.09
C GLU A 7 -11.72 -1.97 9.21
N LYS A 8 -13.01 -1.66 9.31
CA LYS A 8 -14.06 -2.66 9.40
C LYS A 8 -14.10 -3.56 8.17
N GLU A 9 -14.09 -2.96 6.98
CA GLU A 9 -14.18 -3.71 5.72
C GLU A 9 -12.92 -4.53 5.44
N ILE A 10 -11.76 -4.00 5.75
CA ILE A 10 -10.51 -4.74 5.58
C ILE A 10 -10.47 -5.96 6.51
N LYS A 11 -10.90 -5.82 7.75
CA LYS A 11 -10.94 -6.93 8.71
C LYS A 11 -11.85 -8.07 8.25
N LYS A 12 -12.91 -7.76 7.51
CA LYS A 12 -13.79 -8.78 6.94
C LYS A 12 -13.11 -9.60 5.84
N CYS A 13 -12.24 -8.96 5.06
CA CYS A 13 -11.64 -9.56 3.86
C CYS A 13 -10.26 -10.15 4.11
N PHE A 14 -9.52 -9.65 5.10
CA PHE A 14 -8.17 -10.07 5.41
C PHE A 14 -8.06 -10.36 6.90
N LYS A 15 -8.07 -11.63 7.25
CA LYS A 15 -8.15 -12.06 8.66
C LYS A 15 -6.88 -11.86 9.46
N ASN A 16 -5.74 -11.68 8.77
CA ASN A 16 -4.43 -11.58 9.43
C ASN A 16 -3.98 -10.14 9.72
N VAL A 17 -4.81 -9.15 9.39
CA VAL A 17 -4.47 -7.77 9.66
C VAL A 17 -4.55 -7.48 11.15
N ASN A 18 -3.62 -6.66 11.62
CA ASN A 18 -3.53 -6.27 13.03
C ASN A 18 -3.34 -4.76 13.12
N GLN A 19 -3.16 -4.27 14.34
CA GLN A 19 -2.98 -2.83 14.56
C GLN A 19 -1.74 -2.28 13.85
N LYS A 20 -0.68 -3.07 13.75
CA LYS A 20 0.52 -2.64 13.02
C LYS A 20 0.22 -2.33 11.56
N PHE A 21 -0.61 -3.17 10.91
CA PHE A 21 -1.04 -2.90 9.53
C PHE A 21 -1.76 -1.56 9.43
N PHE A 22 -2.71 -1.29 10.33
CA PHE A 22 -3.48 -0.05 10.28
C PHE A 22 -2.63 1.18 10.61
N ASP A 23 -1.63 1.04 11.48
CA ASP A 23 -0.67 2.11 11.75
C ASP A 23 0.19 2.41 10.52
N GLN A 24 0.61 1.38 9.81
CA GLN A 24 1.36 1.53 8.57
C GLN A 24 0.50 2.17 7.46
N ILE A 25 -0.77 1.80 7.38
CA ILE A 25 -1.73 2.42 6.44
C ILE A 25 -1.86 3.92 6.72
N GLU A 26 -1.95 4.31 7.98
CA GLU A 26 -2.02 5.72 8.35
C GLU A 26 -0.76 6.48 7.92
N THR A 27 0.41 5.91 8.16
CA THR A 27 1.68 6.48 7.72
C THR A 27 1.73 6.61 6.21
N TYR A 28 1.27 5.59 5.50
CA TYR A 28 1.23 5.58 4.04
C TYR A 28 0.31 6.69 3.51
N LYS A 29 -0.88 6.79 4.08
CA LYS A 29 -1.86 7.83 3.71
C LYS A 29 -1.25 9.22 3.87
N LEU A 30 -0.67 9.50 5.03
CA LEU A 30 -0.07 10.81 5.32
C LEU A 30 1.08 11.10 4.36
N PHE A 31 1.88 10.11 4.04
CA PHE A 31 2.99 10.29 3.10
C PHE A 31 2.50 10.57 1.69
N LEU A 32 1.45 9.88 1.24
CA LEU A 32 0.83 10.15 -0.05
C LEU A 32 0.29 11.59 -0.13
N GLN A 33 -0.38 12.03 0.91
CA GLN A 33 -0.95 13.38 0.97
C GLN A 33 0.16 14.44 0.97
N GLU A 34 1.23 14.21 1.72
CA GLU A 34 2.38 15.10 1.76
C GLU A 34 3.05 15.24 0.38
N LYS A 35 3.15 14.13 -0.36
CA LYS A 35 3.83 14.09 -1.66
C LYS A 35 2.91 14.34 -2.85
N ASN A 36 1.62 14.56 -2.62
CA ASN A 36 0.62 14.69 -3.67
C ASN A 36 1.02 15.72 -4.74
N GLU A 37 1.54 16.87 -4.33
CA GLU A 37 1.96 17.92 -5.25
C GLU A 37 3.07 17.47 -6.19
N GLN A 38 3.99 16.63 -5.69
CA GLN A 38 5.14 16.16 -6.46
C GLN A 38 4.75 15.14 -7.54
N PHE A 39 3.67 14.41 -7.34
CA PHE A 39 3.31 13.27 -8.18
C PHE A 39 2.02 13.48 -8.97
N ASN A 40 1.40 14.66 -8.86
CA ASN A 40 0.12 14.96 -9.51
C ASN A 40 -0.92 13.85 -9.32
N LEU A 41 -0.95 13.27 -8.14
CA LEU A 41 -1.91 12.26 -7.78
C LEU A 41 -3.20 12.98 -7.39
N THR A 42 -4.13 13.07 -8.31
CA THR A 42 -5.37 13.81 -8.11
C THR A 42 -6.18 13.24 -6.93
N ASN A 43 -6.80 14.14 -6.16
CA ASN A 43 -7.75 13.81 -5.09
C ASN A 43 -7.18 13.13 -3.85
N LEU A 44 -5.86 13.05 -3.68
CA LEU A 44 -5.27 12.45 -2.48
C LEU A 44 -5.37 13.35 -1.25
N SER A 45 -5.77 14.60 -1.41
CA SER A 45 -6.07 15.46 -0.26
C SER A 45 -7.33 15.04 0.48
N ASP A 46 -8.25 14.34 -0.20
CA ASP A 46 -9.46 13.82 0.42
C ASP A 46 -9.19 12.44 1.02
N GLU A 47 -9.15 12.36 2.34
CA GLU A 47 -8.92 11.15 3.09
C GLU A 47 -9.89 10.02 2.70
N LYS A 48 -11.16 10.34 2.46
CA LYS A 48 -12.17 9.34 2.10
C LYS A 48 -11.85 8.67 0.76
N ILE A 49 -11.32 9.44 -0.18
CA ILE A 49 -10.91 8.91 -1.48
C ILE A 49 -9.68 8.02 -1.33
N VAL A 50 -8.73 8.41 -0.49
CA VAL A 50 -7.55 7.57 -0.24
C VAL A 50 -7.96 6.21 0.31
N TYR A 51 -8.80 6.16 1.33
CA TYR A 51 -9.24 4.90 1.90
C TYR A 51 -10.07 4.06 0.93
N ALA A 52 -11.04 4.68 0.23
CA ALA A 52 -11.95 3.94 -0.63
C ALA A 52 -11.29 3.48 -1.92
N LYS A 53 -10.69 4.39 -2.65
CA LYS A 53 -10.20 4.11 -4.00
C LYS A 53 -8.75 3.67 -4.02
N TYR A 54 -7.91 4.36 -3.27
CA TYR A 54 -6.49 4.08 -3.32
C TYR A 54 -6.12 2.80 -2.60
N PHE A 55 -6.72 2.57 -1.44
CA PHE A 55 -6.40 1.39 -0.62
C PHE A 55 -7.42 0.26 -0.78
N TYR A 56 -8.68 0.51 -0.47
CA TYR A 56 -9.68 -0.55 -0.43
C TYR A 56 -9.89 -1.21 -1.80
N GLU A 57 -10.20 -0.42 -2.82
CA GLU A 57 -10.43 -0.97 -4.16
C GLU A 57 -9.19 -1.66 -4.74
N SER A 58 -8.00 -1.22 -4.35
CA SER A 58 -6.75 -1.84 -4.81
C SER A 58 -6.46 -3.17 -4.13
N LEU A 59 -6.94 -3.36 -2.90
CA LEU A 59 -6.70 -4.58 -2.12
C LEU A 59 -7.75 -5.66 -2.34
N ILE A 60 -9.00 -5.30 -2.54
CA ILE A 60 -10.11 -6.25 -2.59
C ILE A 60 -9.91 -7.37 -3.62
N PRO A 61 -9.38 -7.12 -4.84
CA PRO A 61 -9.13 -8.23 -5.78
C PRO A 61 -8.21 -9.32 -5.24
N TYR A 62 -7.37 -8.98 -4.27
CA TYR A 62 -6.40 -9.93 -3.71
C TYR A 62 -6.91 -10.65 -2.46
N SER A 63 -8.13 -10.34 -1.99
CA SER A 63 -8.71 -10.98 -0.81
C SER A 63 -8.99 -12.47 -1.02
N GLU A 64 -9.24 -12.88 -2.27
CA GLU A 64 -9.52 -14.26 -2.63
C GLU A 64 -8.26 -15.07 -2.96
N ILE A 65 -7.08 -14.43 -2.97
CA ILE A 65 -5.83 -15.09 -3.31
C ILE A 65 -5.16 -15.60 -2.03
N ASP A 66 -4.79 -16.88 -2.05
CA ASP A 66 -4.04 -17.49 -0.96
C ASP A 66 -2.55 -17.20 -1.12
N PHE A 67 -2.00 -16.37 -0.23
CA PHE A 67 -0.59 -16.01 -0.22
C PHE A 67 0.27 -16.90 0.69
N SER A 68 -0.31 -17.94 1.30
CA SER A 68 0.42 -18.76 2.29
C SER A 68 1.69 -19.41 1.71
N ASN A 69 1.67 -19.77 0.43
CA ASN A 69 2.83 -20.34 -0.27
C ASN A 69 3.56 -19.33 -1.16
N CYS A 70 3.15 -18.07 -1.13
CA CYS A 70 3.76 -17.03 -1.93
C CYS A 70 4.97 -16.45 -1.20
N LYS A 71 6.15 -16.56 -1.80
CA LYS A 71 7.38 -16.02 -1.23
C LYS A 71 7.82 -14.72 -1.90
N ASN A 72 7.52 -14.58 -3.17
CA ASN A 72 8.01 -13.46 -3.99
C ASN A 72 6.86 -12.84 -4.77
N VAL A 73 6.86 -11.51 -4.83
CA VAL A 73 5.92 -10.72 -5.63
C VAL A 73 6.72 -9.73 -6.46
N LEU A 74 6.38 -9.61 -7.73
CA LEU A 74 6.95 -8.62 -8.63
C LEU A 74 5.85 -7.64 -9.02
N ASP A 75 6.09 -6.36 -8.75
CA ASP A 75 5.19 -5.27 -9.12
C ASP A 75 5.88 -4.40 -10.18
N ILE A 76 5.31 -4.36 -11.37
CA ILE A 76 5.85 -3.62 -12.50
C ILE A 76 5.05 -2.34 -12.68
N GLY A 77 5.74 -1.18 -12.58
CA GLY A 77 5.10 0.11 -12.79
C GLY A 77 4.14 0.50 -11.68
N SER A 78 4.49 0.19 -10.42
CA SER A 78 3.61 0.42 -9.27
C SER A 78 3.35 1.90 -8.98
N GLY A 79 4.17 2.80 -9.48
CA GLY A 79 4.00 4.23 -9.27
C GLY A 79 4.14 4.64 -7.82
N SER A 80 3.00 4.78 -7.13
CA SER A 80 2.94 5.16 -5.72
C SER A 80 2.92 3.98 -4.75
N GLY A 81 3.22 2.77 -5.24
CA GLY A 81 3.32 1.57 -4.41
C GLY A 81 2.11 0.66 -4.43
N ILE A 82 1.20 0.87 -5.36
CA ILE A 82 -0.05 0.12 -5.42
C ILE A 82 -0.02 -0.83 -6.62
N PRO A 83 -0.33 -2.11 -6.43
CA PRO A 83 -0.73 -2.75 -5.17
C PRO A 83 0.43 -3.33 -4.34
N GLY A 84 1.65 -3.31 -4.85
CA GLY A 84 2.78 -4.04 -4.28
C GLY A 84 3.02 -3.75 -2.80
N ILE A 85 3.18 -2.48 -2.43
CA ILE A 85 3.44 -2.10 -1.03
C ILE A 85 2.26 -2.49 -0.13
N LEU A 86 1.02 -2.32 -0.59
CA LEU A 86 -0.15 -2.71 0.19
C LEU A 86 -0.16 -4.21 0.47
N LEU A 87 0.19 -5.03 -0.54
CA LEU A 87 0.28 -6.48 -0.37
C LEU A 87 1.39 -6.85 0.62
N LYS A 88 2.52 -6.15 0.57
CA LYS A 88 3.61 -6.35 1.53
C LYS A 88 3.17 -6.04 2.96
N LEU A 89 2.35 -5.01 3.15
CA LEU A 89 1.83 -4.66 4.47
C LEU A 89 0.90 -5.74 5.04
N ILE A 90 0.07 -6.34 4.18
CA ILE A 90 -0.83 -7.43 4.60
C ILE A 90 -0.07 -8.73 4.80
N HIS A 91 0.91 -9.01 3.94
CA HIS A 91 1.71 -10.23 3.96
C HIS A 91 3.19 -9.91 4.19
N PRO A 92 3.60 -9.60 5.43
CA PRO A 92 4.96 -9.09 5.70
C PRO A 92 6.08 -10.04 5.28
N ASN A 93 5.79 -11.32 5.16
CA ASN A 93 6.81 -12.33 4.85
C ASN A 93 7.13 -12.46 3.35
N ILE A 94 6.37 -11.82 2.46
CA ILE A 94 6.72 -11.85 1.05
C ILE A 94 7.93 -10.97 0.78
N LYS A 95 8.70 -11.34 -0.23
CA LYS A 95 9.74 -10.49 -0.80
C LYS A 95 9.13 -9.75 -1.98
N LEU A 96 9.17 -8.43 -1.92
CA LEU A 96 8.58 -7.60 -2.96
C LEU A 96 9.69 -6.99 -3.81
N GLN A 97 9.60 -7.21 -5.11
CA GLN A 97 10.44 -6.53 -6.08
C GLN A 97 9.59 -5.53 -6.85
N ILE A 98 10.08 -4.30 -6.95
CA ILE A 98 9.40 -3.24 -7.66
C ILE A 98 10.25 -2.80 -8.83
N ILE A 99 9.63 -2.75 -10.01
CA ILE A 99 10.26 -2.21 -11.20
C ILE A 99 9.52 -0.94 -11.60
N GLU A 100 10.24 0.17 -11.59
CA GLU A 100 9.71 1.47 -11.93
C GLU A 100 10.71 2.20 -12.83
N ALA A 101 10.24 2.66 -13.99
CA ALA A 101 11.09 3.30 -14.98
C ALA A 101 11.41 4.76 -14.69
N THR A 102 10.57 5.42 -13.91
CA THR A 102 10.70 6.85 -13.62
C THR A 102 11.50 7.10 -12.34
N GLY A 103 12.58 7.88 -12.42
CA GLY A 103 13.45 8.16 -11.27
C GLY A 103 12.73 8.80 -10.09
N LYS A 104 11.82 9.73 -10.34
CA LYS A 104 11.03 10.39 -9.28
C LYS A 104 10.17 9.39 -8.53
N LYS A 105 9.50 8.48 -9.23
CA LYS A 105 8.66 7.45 -8.62
C LYS A 105 9.50 6.45 -7.84
N LEU A 106 10.66 6.10 -8.35
CA LEU A 106 11.58 5.21 -7.65
C LEU A 106 12.07 5.84 -6.34
N GLU A 107 12.39 7.11 -6.35
CA GLU A 107 12.79 7.84 -5.14
C GLU A 107 11.65 7.90 -4.11
N PHE A 108 10.43 8.17 -4.58
CA PHE A 108 9.24 8.11 -3.74
C PHE A 108 9.12 6.75 -3.06
N MET A 109 9.28 5.66 -3.83
CA MET A 109 9.19 4.30 -3.32
C MET A 109 10.24 4.02 -2.25
N LYS A 110 11.47 4.47 -2.47
CA LYS A 110 12.55 4.30 -1.50
C LYS A 110 12.24 4.99 -0.19
N GLN A 111 11.73 6.21 -0.25
CA GLN A 111 11.32 6.96 0.92
C GLN A 111 10.15 6.30 1.64
N LEU A 112 9.16 5.82 0.89
CA LEU A 112 8.01 5.14 1.46
C LEU A 112 8.40 3.86 2.19
N VAL A 113 9.23 3.03 1.56
CA VAL A 113 9.74 1.79 2.16
C VAL A 113 10.46 2.08 3.48
N GLN A 114 11.27 3.13 3.51
CA GLN A 114 11.98 3.54 4.71
C GLN A 114 11.01 4.02 5.79
N LYS A 115 10.03 4.85 5.44
CA LYS A 115 9.03 5.37 6.38
C LYS A 115 8.19 4.25 6.99
N LEU A 116 7.84 3.24 6.20
CA LEU A 116 7.06 2.11 6.66
C LEU A 116 7.89 1.05 7.37
N GLY A 117 9.21 1.19 7.36
CA GLY A 117 10.11 0.24 8.03
C GLY A 117 10.07 -1.15 7.42
N LEU A 118 9.95 -1.25 6.10
CA LEU A 118 9.80 -2.53 5.41
C LEU A 118 11.14 -3.16 5.06
N ASP A 119 11.27 -4.46 5.35
CA ASP A 119 12.38 -5.30 4.88
C ASP A 119 11.92 -6.11 3.67
N GLY A 120 12.89 -6.58 2.87
CA GLY A 120 12.57 -7.47 1.75
C GLY A 120 11.86 -6.78 0.60
N VAL A 121 12.09 -5.48 0.39
CA VAL A 121 11.64 -4.72 -0.77
C VAL A 121 12.87 -4.31 -1.57
N ILE A 122 12.84 -4.62 -2.86
CA ILE A 122 13.96 -4.37 -3.77
C ILE A 122 13.51 -3.50 -4.93
#